data_be7346a3e5e505075c16e79c03f8e700
#
_entry.id   be7346a3e5e505075c16e79c03f8e700
#
_cell.length_a   1.000
_cell.length_b   1.000
_cell.length_c   1.000
_cell.angle_alpha   90.00
_cell.angle_beta   90.00
_cell.angle_gamma   90.00
#
_symmetry.space_group_name_H-M   'P 1'
#
loop_
_entity.id
_entity.type
_entity.pdbx_description
1 polymer ?
#
loop_
_entity_poly.entity_id
_entity_poly.type
_entity_poly.pdbx_seq_one_letter_code
_entity_poly.pdbx_strand_id
1 'polypeptide(L)'
;LSASAIGTQTPAGIYFPDVSTVTTPSRPDWTFLPHELQFYLGYFYDNVTHYHYCAVSDADDFFRSILTSLAIRNEPLLYAVVGFSAYHHAMKDPNGRINEFLQYYSRSVTMLLECLKKKDKYSVATLLTILQLATIEVCCSIPEDENVIAC
;
A
#
# COMPACT_ATOMS: atom_id res chain seq x y z
N LEU A 1 -17.98 -12.11 66.04
CA LEU A 1 -18.57 -11.15 65.06
C LEU A 1 -17.78 -11.17 63.77
N SER A 2 -18.26 -12.00 62.83
CA SER A 2 -17.61 -12.23 61.55
C SER A 2 -18.11 -11.20 60.54
N ALA A 3 -17.19 -10.48 59.91
CA ALA A 3 -17.47 -9.63 58.76
C ALA A 3 -17.19 -10.42 57.47
N SER A 4 -18.22 -10.70 56.67
CA SER A 4 -18.14 -11.30 55.35
C SER A 4 -17.57 -10.29 54.38
N ALA A 5 -16.48 -10.64 53.72
CA ALA A 5 -15.94 -9.92 52.58
C ALA A 5 -16.66 -10.38 51.30
N ILE A 6 -17.35 -9.45 50.68
CA ILE A 6 -17.97 -9.63 49.35
C ILE A 6 -16.85 -9.55 48.32
N GLY A 7 -16.58 -10.68 47.71
CA GLY A 7 -15.66 -10.76 46.56
C GLY A 7 -16.30 -10.19 45.31
N THR A 8 -15.80 -9.06 44.83
CA THR A 8 -16.07 -8.54 43.50
C THR A 8 -15.29 -9.36 42.45
N GLN A 9 -16.02 -10.20 41.71
CA GLN A 9 -15.44 -10.85 40.50
C GLN A 9 -15.28 -9.81 39.40
N THR A 10 -14.04 -9.54 39.05
CA THR A 10 -13.67 -8.80 37.83
C THR A 10 -13.91 -9.71 36.61
N PRO A 11 -14.60 -9.25 35.57
CA PRO A 11 -14.76 -10.04 34.37
C PRO A 11 -13.38 -10.26 33.69
N ALA A 12 -13.22 -11.47 33.15
CA ALA A 12 -12.01 -11.95 32.50
C ALA A 12 -11.41 -10.91 31.54
N GLY A 13 -10.23 -10.42 31.90
CA GLY A 13 -9.48 -9.50 31.06
C GLY A 13 -9.13 -10.17 29.73
N ILE A 14 -9.44 -9.49 28.65
CA ILE A 14 -8.95 -9.84 27.33
C ILE A 14 -7.43 -9.73 27.41
N TYR A 15 -6.75 -10.88 27.33
CA TYR A 15 -5.30 -10.96 27.26
C TYR A 15 -4.84 -10.47 25.91
N PHE A 16 -4.32 -9.25 25.83
CA PHE A 16 -3.55 -8.80 24.68
C PHE A 16 -2.13 -9.33 24.86
N PRO A 17 -1.62 -10.16 23.93
CA PRO A 17 -0.23 -10.57 24.01
C PRO A 17 0.66 -9.34 23.91
N ASP A 18 1.62 -9.25 24.80
CA ASP A 18 2.62 -8.19 24.88
C ASP A 18 3.40 -8.10 23.56
N VAL A 19 3.14 -7.04 22.78
CA VAL A 19 3.80 -6.77 21.49
C VAL A 19 5.14 -6.11 21.79
N SER A 20 5.99 -6.77 22.53
CA SER A 20 7.36 -6.32 22.85
C SER A 20 8.43 -7.00 22.02
N THR A 21 8.08 -7.52 20.84
CA THR A 21 9.06 -7.82 19.78
C THR A 21 8.87 -6.83 18.66
N VAL A 22 9.52 -5.68 18.76
CA VAL A 22 9.78 -4.81 17.59
C VAL A 22 10.72 -5.58 16.66
N THR A 23 10.16 -6.50 15.90
CA THR A 23 10.79 -6.98 14.69
C THR A 23 10.76 -5.80 13.74
N THR A 24 11.91 -5.19 13.49
CA THR A 24 12.10 -4.28 12.36
C THR A 24 11.46 -4.95 11.15
N PRO A 25 10.48 -4.30 10.47
CA PRO A 25 9.82 -4.90 9.33
C PRO A 25 10.89 -5.20 8.29
N SER A 26 11.21 -6.48 8.11
CA SER A 26 12.16 -6.89 7.09
C SER A 26 11.52 -6.60 5.74
N ARG A 27 12.29 -5.94 4.86
CA ARG A 27 11.89 -5.70 3.48
C ARG A 27 11.36 -6.99 2.86
N PRO A 28 10.15 -6.99 2.28
CA PRO A 28 9.61 -8.18 1.63
C PRO A 28 10.56 -8.67 0.53
N ASP A 29 10.72 -9.98 0.38
CA ASP A 29 11.52 -10.54 -0.70
C ASP A 29 10.72 -10.52 -2.00
N TRP A 30 11.21 -9.79 -2.98
CA TRP A 30 10.65 -9.72 -4.34
C TRP A 30 11.66 -10.04 -5.43
N THR A 31 12.77 -10.70 -5.07
CA THR A 31 13.83 -11.10 -6.02
C THR A 31 13.36 -12.03 -7.12
N PHE A 32 12.22 -12.70 -6.92
CA PHE A 32 11.59 -13.57 -7.92
C PHE A 32 10.85 -12.82 -9.04
N LEU A 33 10.62 -11.51 -8.88
CA LEU A 33 9.94 -10.68 -9.87
C LEU A 33 10.90 -10.27 -11.01
N PRO A 34 10.38 -9.88 -12.18
CA PRO A 34 11.18 -9.24 -13.23
C PRO A 34 11.92 -8.00 -12.72
N HIS A 35 13.11 -7.76 -13.23
CA HIS A 35 14.00 -6.69 -12.76
C HIS A 35 13.36 -5.29 -12.77
N GLU A 36 12.54 -4.99 -13.78
CA GLU A 36 11.82 -3.72 -13.87
C GLU A 36 10.83 -3.53 -12.71
N LEU A 37 10.09 -4.58 -12.36
CA LEU A 37 9.17 -4.55 -11.23
C LEU A 37 9.91 -4.43 -9.90
N GLN A 38 11.06 -5.11 -9.78
CA GLN A 38 11.93 -4.98 -8.61
C GLN A 38 12.41 -3.54 -8.41
N PHE A 39 12.81 -2.88 -9.52
CA PHE A 39 13.26 -1.50 -9.51
C PHE A 39 12.17 -0.56 -8.97
N TYR A 40 10.96 -0.61 -9.54
CA TYR A 40 9.88 0.27 -9.11
C TYR A 40 9.32 -0.07 -7.73
N LEU A 41 9.30 -1.33 -7.31
CA LEU A 41 8.98 -1.69 -5.93
C LEU A 41 10.04 -1.18 -4.95
N GLY A 42 11.31 -1.26 -5.32
CA GLY A 42 12.38 -0.67 -4.54
C GLY A 42 12.23 0.84 -4.41
N TYR A 43 11.95 1.52 -5.52
CA TYR A 43 11.70 2.96 -5.52
C TYR A 43 10.49 3.31 -4.63
N PHE A 44 9.39 2.55 -4.72
CA PHE A 44 8.22 2.72 -3.86
C PHE A 44 8.60 2.63 -2.38
N TYR A 45 9.29 1.56 -2.01
CA TYR A 45 9.69 1.29 -0.64
C TYR A 45 10.58 2.39 -0.05
N ASP A 46 11.49 2.92 -0.85
CA ASP A 46 12.51 3.88 -0.40
C ASP A 46 12.02 5.34 -0.46
N ASN A 47 11.12 5.69 -1.39
CA ASN A 47 10.77 7.08 -1.70
C ASN A 47 9.30 7.42 -1.46
N VAL A 48 8.37 6.46 -1.52
CA VAL A 48 6.95 6.73 -1.33
C VAL A 48 6.60 6.68 0.15
N THR A 49 5.94 7.72 0.61
CA THR A 49 5.52 7.89 2.01
C THR A 49 4.01 8.14 2.08
N HIS A 50 3.47 8.16 3.29
CA HIS A 50 2.07 8.48 3.55
C HIS A 50 1.63 9.85 2.99
N TYR A 51 2.55 10.81 2.83
CA TYR A 51 2.25 12.11 2.24
C TYR A 51 1.76 12.00 0.79
N HIS A 52 2.29 11.07 0.01
CA HIS A 52 1.86 10.82 -1.36
C HIS A 52 0.42 10.30 -1.45
N TYR A 53 -0.14 9.85 -0.34
CA TYR A 53 -1.53 9.41 -0.20
C TYR A 53 -2.40 10.41 0.53
N CYS A 54 -1.93 11.64 0.75
CA CYS A 54 -2.60 12.65 1.56
C CYS A 54 -2.99 12.15 2.96
N ALA A 55 -2.25 11.18 3.49
CA ALA A 55 -2.47 10.61 4.81
C ALA A 55 -1.68 11.38 5.88
N VAL A 56 -2.29 11.58 7.04
CA VAL A 56 -1.68 12.34 8.15
C VAL A 56 -0.56 11.56 8.83
N SER A 57 -0.66 10.23 8.82
CA SER A 57 0.33 9.33 9.42
C SER A 57 0.31 7.98 8.75
N ASP A 58 1.41 7.24 8.86
CA ASP A 58 1.55 5.85 8.44
C ASP A 58 1.55 4.96 9.68
N ALA A 59 0.36 4.52 10.08
CA ALA A 59 0.22 3.59 11.19
C ALA A 59 0.80 2.22 10.80
N ASP A 60 1.63 1.67 11.66
CA ASP A 60 2.23 0.33 11.50
C ASP A 60 3.06 0.15 10.21
N ASP A 61 3.61 1.23 9.65
CA ASP A 61 4.38 1.20 8.40
C ASP A 61 3.60 0.53 7.26
N PHE A 62 2.30 0.89 7.16
CA PHE A 62 1.34 0.25 6.26
C PHE A 62 1.82 0.25 4.81
N PHE A 63 2.28 1.39 4.31
CA PHE A 63 2.66 1.52 2.89
C PHE A 63 3.89 0.70 2.53
N ARG A 64 4.91 0.68 3.38
CA ARG A 64 6.14 -0.08 3.13
C ARG A 64 5.97 -1.56 3.42
N SER A 65 5.34 -1.91 4.52
CA SER A 65 5.25 -3.28 5.02
C SER A 65 4.03 -4.01 4.48
N ILE A 66 2.83 -3.55 4.83
CA ILE A 66 1.59 -4.29 4.54
C ILE A 66 1.24 -4.21 3.06
N LEU A 67 1.21 -3.00 2.49
CA LEU A 67 0.83 -2.79 1.10
C LEU A 67 1.78 -3.52 0.14
N THR A 68 3.08 -3.41 0.32
CA THR A 68 4.06 -4.10 -0.51
C THR A 68 3.97 -5.61 -0.37
N SER A 69 3.77 -6.13 0.85
CA SER A 69 3.60 -7.57 1.10
C SER A 69 2.35 -8.15 0.43
N LEU A 70 1.27 -7.36 0.37
CA LEU A 70 0.05 -7.75 -0.36
C LEU A 70 0.24 -7.62 -1.87
N ALA A 71 0.94 -6.60 -2.34
CA ALA A 71 1.20 -6.36 -3.75
C ALA A 71 1.97 -7.52 -4.39
N ILE A 72 3.04 -8.01 -3.78
CA ILE A 72 3.82 -9.13 -4.33
C ILE A 72 3.04 -10.46 -4.44
N ARG A 73 1.89 -10.56 -3.78
CA ARG A 73 1.00 -11.74 -3.80
C ARG A 73 -0.25 -11.54 -4.65
N ASN A 74 -0.46 -10.33 -5.17
CA ASN A 74 -1.66 -10.00 -5.92
C ASN A 74 -1.27 -9.16 -7.14
N GLU A 75 -1.35 -9.76 -8.30
CA GLU A 75 -0.84 -9.18 -9.54
C GLU A 75 -1.52 -7.84 -9.92
N PRO A 76 -2.85 -7.67 -9.86
CA PRO A 76 -3.47 -6.36 -10.09
C PRO A 76 -2.95 -5.27 -9.16
N LEU A 77 -2.81 -5.57 -7.86
CA LEU A 77 -2.27 -4.63 -6.89
C LEU A 77 -0.79 -4.34 -7.13
N LEU A 78 -0.01 -5.34 -7.50
CA LEU A 78 1.40 -5.18 -7.85
C LEU A 78 1.58 -4.15 -8.97
N TYR A 79 0.82 -4.29 -10.05
CA TYR A 79 0.90 -3.35 -11.18
C TYR A 79 0.36 -1.96 -10.83
N ALA A 80 -0.60 -1.85 -9.92
CA ALA A 80 -1.05 -0.55 -9.42
C ALA A 80 0.04 0.17 -8.61
N VAL A 81 0.71 -0.55 -7.70
CA VAL A 81 1.81 0.01 -6.88
C VAL A 81 3.02 0.36 -7.75
N VAL A 82 3.39 -0.52 -8.68
CA VAL A 82 4.47 -0.26 -9.65
C VAL A 82 4.15 0.92 -10.55
N GLY A 83 2.91 1.03 -11.04
CA GLY A 83 2.45 2.16 -11.83
C GLY A 83 2.56 3.49 -11.08
N PHE A 84 2.14 3.52 -9.82
CA PHE A 84 2.26 4.70 -8.97
C PHE A 84 3.72 5.11 -8.76
N SER A 85 4.57 4.13 -8.51
CA SER A 85 6.01 4.33 -8.37
C SER A 85 6.65 4.87 -9.67
N ALA A 86 6.29 4.30 -10.81
CA ALA A 86 6.78 4.73 -12.12
C ALA A 86 6.34 6.16 -12.44
N TYR A 87 5.09 6.53 -12.10
CA TYR A 87 4.60 7.90 -12.22
C TYR A 87 5.46 8.89 -11.42
N HIS A 88 5.63 8.63 -10.11
CA HIS A 88 6.43 9.52 -9.26
C HIS A 88 7.91 9.57 -9.66
N HIS A 89 8.46 8.46 -10.15
CA HIS A 89 9.81 8.43 -10.68
C HIS A 89 9.92 9.30 -11.94
N ALA A 90 8.97 9.18 -12.87
CA ALA A 90 8.95 9.96 -14.11
C ALA A 90 8.80 11.46 -13.85
N MET A 91 8.02 11.85 -12.83
CA MET A 91 7.84 13.27 -12.45
C MET A 91 9.10 13.90 -11.88
N LYS A 92 10.00 13.12 -11.29
CA LYS A 92 11.28 13.60 -10.76
C LYS A 92 12.40 13.65 -11.80
N ASP A 93 12.27 12.90 -12.90
CA ASP A 93 13.24 12.87 -13.98
C ASP A 93 12.77 13.77 -15.12
N PRO A 94 13.54 14.82 -15.51
CA PRO A 94 13.21 15.67 -16.65
C PRO A 94 13.06 14.90 -17.99
N ASN A 95 13.69 13.72 -18.07
CA ASN A 95 13.56 12.81 -19.20
C ASN A 95 12.62 11.64 -18.93
N GLY A 96 11.81 11.76 -17.86
CA GLY A 96 10.94 10.70 -17.37
C GLY A 96 9.98 10.18 -18.44
N ARG A 97 9.87 8.86 -18.50
CA ARG A 97 9.06 8.17 -19.49
C ARG A 97 7.64 7.96 -18.94
N ILE A 98 6.79 8.96 -19.08
CA ILE A 98 5.36 8.84 -18.72
C ILE A 98 4.70 7.60 -19.34
N ASN A 99 5.15 7.16 -20.54
CA ASN A 99 4.60 5.98 -21.19
C ASN A 99 4.80 4.68 -20.39
N GLU A 100 5.84 4.58 -19.56
CA GLU A 100 6.08 3.38 -18.77
C GLU A 100 5.02 3.22 -17.69
N PHE A 101 4.67 4.29 -16.99
CA PHE A 101 3.63 4.22 -15.97
C PHE A 101 2.28 3.84 -16.55
N LEU A 102 1.93 4.35 -17.75
CA LEU A 102 0.67 4.03 -18.43
C LEU A 102 0.54 2.54 -18.76
N GLN A 103 1.63 1.86 -19.08
CA GLN A 103 1.62 0.42 -19.31
C GLN A 103 1.26 -0.35 -18.04
N TYR A 104 1.87 -0.02 -16.92
CA TYR A 104 1.56 -0.65 -15.63
C TYR A 104 0.14 -0.34 -15.15
N TYR A 105 -0.26 0.94 -15.27
CA TYR A 105 -1.62 1.37 -14.95
C TYR A 105 -2.67 0.61 -15.76
N SER A 106 -2.54 0.59 -17.09
CA SER A 106 -3.47 -0.11 -17.99
C SER A 106 -3.54 -1.60 -17.71
N ARG A 107 -2.40 -2.23 -17.39
CA ARG A 107 -2.34 -3.63 -17.04
C ARG A 107 -3.08 -3.91 -15.74
N SER A 108 -2.87 -3.09 -14.70
CA SER A 108 -3.59 -3.21 -13.44
C SER A 108 -5.10 -3.07 -13.63
N VAL A 109 -5.55 -2.07 -14.37
CA VAL A 109 -6.98 -1.84 -14.67
C VAL A 109 -7.59 -3.04 -15.38
N THR A 110 -6.93 -3.57 -16.41
CA THR A 110 -7.40 -4.73 -17.17
C THR A 110 -7.58 -5.95 -16.28
N MET A 111 -6.57 -6.25 -15.46
CA MET A 111 -6.61 -7.39 -14.54
C MET A 111 -7.65 -7.23 -13.44
N LEU A 112 -7.80 -6.00 -12.91
CA LEU A 112 -8.85 -5.69 -11.94
C LEU A 112 -10.23 -5.93 -12.53
N LEU A 113 -10.48 -5.45 -13.75
CA LEU A 113 -11.76 -5.66 -14.45
C LEU A 113 -12.05 -7.15 -14.68
N GLU A 114 -11.04 -7.95 -15.01
CA GLU A 114 -11.18 -9.40 -15.14
C GLU A 114 -11.56 -10.06 -13.80
N CYS A 115 -10.91 -9.67 -12.71
CA CYS A 115 -11.25 -10.15 -11.37
C CYS A 115 -12.69 -9.80 -10.98
N LEU A 116 -13.12 -8.56 -11.26
CA LEU A 116 -14.49 -8.11 -10.95
C LEU A 116 -15.55 -8.85 -11.78
N LYS A 117 -15.27 -9.19 -13.05
CA LYS A 117 -16.18 -9.96 -13.90
C LYS A 117 -16.37 -11.39 -13.42
N LYS A 118 -15.36 -12.01 -12.88
CA LYS A 118 -15.41 -13.41 -12.37
C LYS A 118 -16.23 -13.55 -11.10
N LYS A 119 -16.72 -12.46 -10.52
CA LYS A 119 -17.43 -12.43 -9.22
C LYS A 119 -16.69 -13.15 -8.10
N ASP A 120 -15.38 -13.26 -8.23
CA ASP A 120 -14.55 -13.78 -7.17
C ASP A 120 -14.70 -12.87 -5.95
N LYS A 121 -14.60 -13.47 -4.76
CA LYS A 121 -14.79 -12.74 -3.50
C LYS A 121 -13.90 -11.51 -3.48
N TYR A 122 -14.52 -10.35 -3.35
CA TYR A 122 -13.80 -9.09 -3.19
C TYR A 122 -12.83 -9.22 -2.00
N SER A 123 -11.55 -9.13 -2.28
CA SER A 123 -10.50 -9.24 -1.29
C SER A 123 -10.03 -7.85 -0.86
N VAL A 124 -9.32 -7.78 0.27
CA VAL A 124 -8.62 -6.55 0.68
C VAL A 124 -7.70 -6.05 -0.43
N ALA A 125 -7.02 -6.96 -1.12
CA ALA A 125 -6.15 -6.59 -2.25
C ALA A 125 -6.94 -5.96 -3.41
N THR A 126 -8.16 -6.42 -3.70
CA THR A 126 -9.04 -5.80 -4.70
C THR A 126 -9.39 -4.36 -4.32
N LEU A 127 -9.78 -4.13 -3.06
CA LEU A 127 -10.07 -2.80 -2.56
C LEU A 127 -8.83 -1.88 -2.63
N LEU A 128 -7.68 -2.38 -2.19
CA LEU A 128 -6.42 -1.62 -2.25
C LEU A 128 -6.01 -1.32 -3.69
N THR A 129 -6.26 -2.22 -4.64
CA THR A 129 -6.02 -1.95 -6.07
C THR A 129 -6.86 -0.79 -6.57
N ILE A 130 -8.16 -0.76 -6.23
CA ILE A 130 -9.06 0.33 -6.61
C ILE A 130 -8.58 1.66 -6.00
N LEU A 131 -8.25 1.67 -4.71
CA LEU A 131 -7.77 2.86 -4.02
C LEU A 131 -6.44 3.35 -4.61
N GLN A 132 -5.54 2.44 -4.94
CA GLN A 132 -4.25 2.76 -5.53
C GLN A 132 -4.40 3.39 -6.91
N LEU A 133 -5.26 2.84 -7.76
CA LEU A 133 -5.56 3.39 -9.08
C LEU A 133 -6.23 4.76 -8.98
N ALA A 134 -7.20 4.93 -8.06
CA ALA A 134 -7.83 6.22 -7.81
C ALA A 134 -6.81 7.27 -7.33
N THR A 135 -5.84 6.91 -6.51
CA THR A 135 -4.76 7.81 -6.07
C THR A 135 -3.93 8.29 -7.26
N ILE A 136 -3.60 7.40 -8.20
CA ILE A 136 -2.89 7.78 -9.43
C ILE A 136 -3.69 8.82 -10.23
N GLU A 137 -4.99 8.59 -10.41
CA GLU A 137 -5.85 9.52 -11.16
C GLU A 137 -5.94 10.89 -10.49
N VAL A 138 -6.04 10.93 -9.16
CA VAL A 138 -6.02 12.20 -8.40
C VAL A 138 -4.70 12.92 -8.62
N CYS A 139 -3.56 12.24 -8.47
CA CYS A 139 -2.24 12.85 -8.69
C CYS A 139 -2.07 13.37 -10.12
N CYS A 140 -2.54 12.63 -11.13
CA CYS A 140 -2.47 13.06 -12.53
C CYS A 140 -3.41 14.22 -12.86
N SER A 141 -4.44 14.46 -12.05
CA SER A 141 -5.46 15.50 -12.27
C SER A 141 -5.12 16.84 -11.64
N ILE A 142 -4.12 16.89 -10.75
CA ILE A 142 -3.68 18.14 -10.10
C ILE A 142 -2.77 18.91 -11.07
N PRO A 143 -3.07 20.18 -11.40
CA PRO A 143 -2.20 21.01 -12.22
C PRO A 143 -0.79 21.11 -11.64
N GLU A 144 0.23 21.16 -12.51
CA GLU A 144 1.64 21.20 -12.09
C GLU A 144 1.98 22.37 -11.17
N ASP A 145 1.25 23.49 -11.30
CA ASP A 145 1.45 24.71 -10.50
C ASP A 145 1.03 24.54 -9.02
N GLU A 146 0.16 23.58 -8.70
CA GLU A 146 -0.28 23.27 -7.33
C GLU A 146 0.42 22.04 -6.74
N ASN A 147 1.19 21.30 -7.53
CA ASN A 147 1.84 20.04 -7.12
C ASN A 147 3.02 20.25 -6.16
N VAL A 148 3.42 21.50 -5.90
CA VAL A 148 4.51 21.83 -4.96
C VAL A 148 4.12 21.55 -3.50
N ILE A 149 2.85 21.33 -3.20
CA ILE A 149 2.35 21.11 -1.83
C ILE A 149 1.94 19.64 -1.60
N ALA A 150 1.82 18.82 -2.67
CA ALA A 150 1.28 17.47 -2.59
C ALA A 150 2.33 16.33 -2.66
N CYS A 151 3.62 16.65 -2.64
CA CYS A 151 4.72 15.67 -2.65
C CYS A 151 5.81 16.05 -1.65
#